data_b004b66f5ef843264d0dcd1bb0ecc634
#
_entry.id   b004b66f5ef843264d0dcd1bb0ecc634
#
_cell.length_a   1.000
_cell.length_b   1.000
_cell.length_c   1.000
_cell.angle_alpha   90.00
_cell.angle_beta   90.00
_cell.angle_gamma   90.00
#
_symmetry.space_group_name_H-M   'P 1'
#
loop_
_entity.id
_entity.type
_entity.pdbx_description
1 polymer ?
#
loop_
_entity_poly.entity_id
_entity_poly.type
_entity_poly.pdbx_seq_one_letter_code
_entity_poly.pdbx_strand_id
1 'polypeptide(L)'
;MSQQLGTLEELPEAYRDALAQAGVAPLWPMMRNVLPHDAPQPLTKPGHWTYDSVRPLLMEAGDLTPVEKAERRVLVLCDPGRGPGAMQATASIYLGMQLLLPGETAPAHVHTPSAVRIIVEGEGAFTVVDGEKLPMCEGDLVLTPGGEWHDHGHEGQDPVVWLDALDLPLFVYLEGSYAREGDLQARRNRPDASEVEYLSAGLAPSRQAHRARRYPMMRYPWDRTEAALRAMADHGDGAVPELDYVNPETGADVLPTMGFTAMMLVAGMTTTPPRRSCSSAFHVVRGRGRTTIDGQTVEWGPKDTFSAPVFATLSHEADE
;
A
#
# COMPACT_ATOMS: atom_id res chain seq x y z
N MET A 1 33.73 1.29 -22.20
CA MET A 1 33.13 1.12 -23.53
C MET A 1 32.07 0.03 -23.40
N SER A 2 30.79 0.31 -23.65
CA SER A 2 29.77 -0.73 -23.66
C SER A 2 30.02 -1.64 -24.85
N GLN A 3 30.14 -2.92 -24.62
CA GLN A 3 30.28 -3.93 -25.66
C GLN A 3 29.04 -3.89 -26.56
N GLN A 4 29.23 -3.74 -27.89
CA GLN A 4 28.15 -3.80 -28.84
C GLN A 4 27.67 -5.26 -28.92
N LEU A 5 26.40 -5.51 -28.56
CA LEU A 5 25.77 -6.85 -28.63
C LEU A 5 25.21 -7.06 -30.04
N GLY A 6 25.25 -8.30 -30.51
CA GLY A 6 24.60 -8.69 -31.78
C GLY A 6 23.09 -8.54 -31.70
N THR A 7 22.43 -8.30 -32.83
CA THR A 7 20.98 -8.14 -32.94
C THR A 7 20.29 -9.40 -33.49
N LEU A 8 18.95 -9.45 -33.40
CA LEU A 8 18.17 -10.56 -33.99
C LEU A 8 18.25 -10.57 -35.51
N GLU A 9 18.35 -9.39 -36.13
CA GLU A 9 18.42 -9.20 -37.57
C GLU A 9 19.73 -9.72 -38.19
N GLU A 10 20.80 -9.74 -37.38
CA GLU A 10 22.10 -10.31 -37.77
C GLU A 10 22.11 -11.85 -37.84
N LEU A 11 21.07 -12.50 -37.26
CA LEU A 11 20.96 -13.96 -37.27
C LEU A 11 20.27 -14.45 -38.55
N PRO A 12 20.78 -15.51 -39.20
CA PRO A 12 20.13 -16.13 -40.33
C PRO A 12 18.69 -16.51 -40.03
N GLU A 13 17.78 -16.32 -41.01
CA GLU A 13 16.35 -16.65 -40.90
C GLU A 13 16.13 -18.10 -40.46
N ALA A 14 16.82 -19.05 -41.12
CA ALA A 14 16.72 -20.48 -40.78
C ALA A 14 17.10 -20.78 -39.31
N TYR A 15 18.04 -20.01 -38.74
CA TYR A 15 18.42 -20.16 -37.33
C TYR A 15 17.34 -19.58 -36.42
N ARG A 16 16.77 -18.42 -36.77
CA ARG A 16 15.66 -17.82 -35.99
C ARG A 16 14.43 -18.75 -35.97
N ASP A 17 14.13 -19.38 -37.11
CA ASP A 17 13.04 -20.36 -37.23
C ASP A 17 13.29 -21.61 -36.38
N ALA A 18 14.52 -22.11 -36.37
CA ALA A 18 14.92 -23.26 -35.55
C ALA A 18 14.81 -22.92 -34.03
N LEU A 19 15.21 -21.71 -33.60
CA LEU A 19 15.03 -21.24 -32.25
C LEU A 19 13.54 -21.20 -31.86
N ALA A 20 12.69 -20.62 -32.72
CA ALA A 20 11.26 -20.53 -32.47
C ALA A 20 10.60 -21.93 -32.39
N GLN A 21 10.98 -22.87 -33.28
CA GLN A 21 10.50 -24.27 -33.24
C GLN A 21 10.94 -24.98 -31.94
N ALA A 22 12.15 -24.70 -31.48
CA ALA A 22 12.66 -25.27 -30.21
C ALA A 22 12.10 -24.59 -28.96
N GLY A 23 11.34 -23.49 -29.08
CA GLY A 23 10.81 -22.73 -27.95
C GLY A 23 11.88 -22.01 -27.13
N VAL A 24 12.99 -21.61 -27.77
CA VAL A 24 14.12 -20.91 -27.12
C VAL A 24 14.39 -19.57 -27.79
N ALA A 25 14.97 -18.62 -27.05
CA ALA A 25 15.32 -17.31 -27.55
C ALA A 25 16.78 -16.95 -27.18
N PRO A 26 17.54 -16.25 -28.08
CA PRO A 26 18.88 -15.79 -27.74
C PRO A 26 18.79 -14.61 -26.77
N LEU A 27 19.54 -14.67 -25.68
CA LEU A 27 19.53 -13.62 -24.66
C LEU A 27 20.25 -12.34 -25.11
N TRP A 28 21.37 -12.47 -25.85
CA TRP A 28 22.25 -11.32 -26.15
C TRP A 28 21.59 -10.16 -26.90
N PRO A 29 20.63 -10.32 -27.83
CA PRO A 29 19.93 -9.19 -28.42
C PRO A 29 19.02 -8.47 -27.44
N MET A 30 18.51 -9.20 -26.43
CA MET A 30 17.57 -8.69 -25.42
C MET A 30 18.23 -8.40 -24.08
N MET A 31 19.54 -8.62 -23.98
CA MET A 31 20.27 -8.55 -22.71
C MET A 31 20.00 -7.25 -21.93
N ARG A 32 19.99 -6.11 -22.63
CA ARG A 32 19.79 -4.80 -21.99
C ARG A 32 18.36 -4.52 -21.58
N ASN A 33 17.40 -5.18 -22.19
CA ASN A 33 16.00 -5.12 -21.78
C ASN A 33 15.77 -5.97 -20.52
N VAL A 34 16.48 -7.12 -20.43
CA VAL A 34 16.36 -8.03 -19.26
C VAL A 34 17.23 -7.56 -18.10
N LEU A 35 18.45 -7.10 -18.40
CA LEU A 35 19.42 -6.62 -17.43
C LEU A 35 19.94 -5.24 -17.85
N PRO A 36 19.20 -4.16 -17.56
CA PRO A 36 19.65 -2.79 -17.81
C PRO A 36 20.98 -2.50 -17.11
N HIS A 37 21.82 -1.63 -17.72
CA HIS A 37 23.05 -1.19 -17.09
C HIS A 37 22.77 -0.09 -16.07
N ASP A 38 23.53 -0.10 -14.98
CA ASP A 38 23.67 0.95 -13.96
C ASP A 38 22.41 1.19 -13.12
N ALA A 39 21.20 1.15 -13.70
CA ALA A 39 19.95 1.39 -12.98
C ALA A 39 18.77 0.66 -13.62
N PRO A 40 17.70 0.34 -12.86
CA PRO A 40 16.45 -0.15 -13.40
C PRO A 40 15.84 0.82 -14.41
N GLN A 41 15.07 0.28 -15.36
CA GLN A 41 14.28 1.05 -16.33
C GLN A 41 12.79 0.77 -16.10
N PRO A 42 12.16 1.36 -15.08
CA PRO A 42 10.78 1.07 -14.73
C PRO A 42 9.81 1.59 -15.78
N LEU A 43 8.77 0.81 -16.07
CA LEU A 43 7.60 1.27 -16.83
C LEU A 43 6.73 2.21 -15.98
N THR A 44 6.71 1.98 -14.68
CA THR A 44 6.00 2.83 -13.70
C THR A 44 6.41 4.29 -13.84
N LYS A 45 5.41 5.17 -13.86
CA LYS A 45 5.59 6.62 -13.84
C LYS A 45 5.05 7.19 -12.54
N PRO A 46 5.55 8.35 -12.08
CA PRO A 46 4.95 9.05 -10.95
C PRO A 46 3.45 9.21 -11.15
N GLY A 47 2.66 8.73 -10.19
CA GLY A 47 1.21 8.89 -10.16
C GLY A 47 0.81 9.93 -9.10
N HIS A 48 -0.24 10.69 -9.34
CA HIS A 48 -0.82 11.61 -8.38
C HIS A 48 -2.34 11.61 -8.52
N TRP A 49 -3.03 11.38 -7.40
CA TRP A 49 -4.49 11.32 -7.32
C TRP A 49 -4.94 12.22 -6.17
N THR A 50 -5.52 13.36 -6.53
CA THR A 50 -6.07 14.28 -5.53
C THR A 50 -7.37 13.72 -4.98
N TYR A 51 -7.56 13.83 -3.65
CA TYR A 51 -8.78 13.34 -3.02
C TYR A 51 -10.02 14.05 -3.52
N ASP A 52 -9.89 15.36 -3.79
CA ASP A 52 -10.96 16.17 -4.35
C ASP A 52 -11.46 15.66 -5.72
N SER A 53 -10.59 15.03 -6.51
CA SER A 53 -10.98 14.44 -7.80
C SER A 53 -11.52 13.01 -7.67
N VAL A 54 -11.00 12.21 -6.73
CA VAL A 54 -11.39 10.80 -6.57
C VAL A 54 -12.68 10.66 -5.76
N ARG A 55 -12.85 11.44 -4.69
CA ARG A 55 -13.99 11.34 -3.77
C ARG A 55 -15.36 11.45 -4.45
N PRO A 56 -15.63 12.45 -5.33
CA PRO A 56 -16.91 12.54 -6.03
C PRO A 56 -17.23 11.29 -6.86
N LEU A 57 -16.25 10.75 -7.57
CA LEU A 57 -16.41 9.55 -8.38
C LEU A 57 -16.69 8.31 -7.50
N LEU A 58 -16.08 8.26 -6.33
CA LEU A 58 -16.29 7.18 -5.38
C LEU A 58 -17.71 7.22 -4.78
N MET A 59 -18.20 8.42 -4.43
CA MET A 59 -19.59 8.62 -3.98
C MET A 59 -20.59 8.24 -5.08
N GLU A 60 -20.34 8.68 -6.31
CA GLU A 60 -21.17 8.31 -7.47
C GLU A 60 -21.20 6.78 -7.69
N ALA A 61 -20.07 6.10 -7.50
CA ALA A 61 -20.03 4.64 -7.54
C ALA A 61 -20.93 4.01 -6.48
N GLY A 62 -21.11 4.65 -5.31
CA GLY A 62 -22.04 4.27 -4.28
C GLY A 62 -23.49 4.30 -4.75
N ASP A 63 -23.86 5.36 -5.48
CA ASP A 63 -25.21 5.54 -6.03
C ASP A 63 -25.48 4.59 -7.22
N LEU A 64 -24.48 4.35 -8.05
CA LEU A 64 -24.61 3.56 -9.29
C LEU A 64 -24.59 2.04 -9.05
N THR A 65 -23.85 1.57 -8.06
CA THR A 65 -23.60 0.14 -7.88
C THR A 65 -23.77 -0.27 -6.42
N PRO A 66 -24.88 -0.96 -6.08
CA PRO A 66 -25.07 -1.47 -4.73
C PRO A 66 -23.97 -2.51 -4.37
N VAL A 67 -23.67 -2.62 -3.07
CA VAL A 67 -22.58 -3.45 -2.56
C VAL A 67 -22.69 -4.92 -2.96
N GLU A 68 -23.93 -5.44 -3.08
CA GLU A 68 -24.21 -6.82 -3.49
C GLU A 68 -23.77 -7.13 -4.93
N LYS A 69 -23.63 -6.09 -5.78
CA LYS A 69 -23.14 -6.23 -7.18
C LYS A 69 -21.68 -5.91 -7.32
N ALA A 70 -21.16 -5.05 -6.47
CA ALA A 70 -19.77 -4.63 -6.50
C ALA A 70 -18.86 -5.56 -5.67
N GLU A 71 -19.44 -6.35 -4.73
CA GLU A 71 -18.75 -6.98 -3.60
C GLU A 71 -17.98 -5.93 -2.79
N ARG A 72 -17.20 -5.11 -3.49
CA ARG A 72 -16.44 -3.97 -2.96
C ARG A 72 -16.43 -2.84 -3.97
N ARG A 73 -16.85 -1.67 -3.53
CA ARG A 73 -16.77 -0.46 -4.36
C ARG A 73 -15.40 0.16 -4.21
N VAL A 74 -14.50 -0.19 -5.11
CA VAL A 74 -13.10 0.26 -5.13
C VAL A 74 -12.79 0.96 -6.43
N LEU A 75 -12.20 2.14 -6.35
CA LEU A 75 -11.56 2.81 -7.47
C LEU A 75 -10.04 2.61 -7.39
N VAL A 76 -9.49 1.90 -8.36
CA VAL A 76 -8.05 1.62 -8.40
C VAL A 76 -7.29 2.84 -8.87
N LEU A 77 -6.26 3.24 -8.13
CA LEU A 77 -5.33 4.31 -8.49
C LEU A 77 -4.31 3.74 -9.47
N CYS A 78 -4.47 4.07 -10.76
CA CYS A 78 -3.75 3.38 -11.83
C CYS A 78 -2.44 4.08 -12.21
N ASP A 79 -1.35 3.31 -12.30
CA ASP A 79 -0.03 3.74 -12.77
C ASP A 79 -0.12 4.40 -14.17
N PRO A 80 0.24 5.70 -14.31
CA PRO A 80 0.18 6.37 -15.61
C PRO A 80 1.06 5.74 -16.71
N GLY A 81 2.12 5.06 -16.32
CA GLY A 81 3.01 4.37 -17.25
C GLY A 81 2.47 3.03 -17.77
N ARG A 82 1.48 2.45 -17.09
CA ARG A 82 0.88 1.15 -17.42
C ARG A 82 -0.57 1.25 -17.86
N GLY A 83 -1.27 2.29 -17.44
CA GLY A 83 -2.67 2.53 -17.74
C GLY A 83 -3.67 1.68 -16.92
N PRO A 84 -4.98 1.96 -17.06
CA PRO A 84 -6.03 1.40 -16.19
C PRO A 84 -6.12 -0.14 -16.22
N GLY A 85 -5.79 -0.77 -17.33
CA GLY A 85 -5.86 -2.24 -17.48
C GLY A 85 -4.88 -3.01 -16.60
N ALA A 86 -3.84 -2.35 -16.07
CA ALA A 86 -2.87 -2.99 -15.20
C ALA A 86 -3.36 -3.18 -13.76
N MET A 87 -4.39 -2.43 -13.33
CA MET A 87 -4.97 -2.51 -11.97
C MET A 87 -3.92 -2.44 -10.85
N GLN A 88 -2.99 -1.50 -10.96
CA GLN A 88 -1.90 -1.29 -9.99
C GLN A 88 -1.40 0.15 -10.03
N ALA A 89 -0.88 0.66 -8.90
CA ALA A 89 -0.35 2.01 -8.77
C ALA A 89 1.16 2.09 -9.07
N THR A 90 1.88 0.98 -8.87
CA THR A 90 3.28 0.82 -9.22
C THR A 90 3.54 -0.62 -9.66
N ALA A 91 4.79 -0.96 -10.00
CA ALA A 91 5.16 -2.33 -10.37
C ALA A 91 4.84 -3.38 -9.30
N SER A 92 4.85 -3.01 -8.01
CA SER A 92 4.69 -3.94 -6.89
C SER A 92 3.56 -3.58 -5.91
N ILE A 93 2.93 -2.40 -6.07
CA ILE A 93 1.91 -1.90 -5.15
C ILE A 93 0.60 -1.66 -5.91
N TYR A 94 -0.46 -2.30 -5.44
CA TYR A 94 -1.84 -1.96 -5.75
C TYR A 94 -2.31 -0.90 -4.75
N LEU A 95 -3.03 0.12 -5.22
CA LEU A 95 -3.74 1.08 -4.39
C LEU A 95 -5.19 1.16 -4.85
N GLY A 96 -6.11 1.09 -3.89
CA GLY A 96 -7.53 1.22 -4.18
C GLY A 96 -8.25 2.04 -3.11
N MET A 97 -8.99 3.08 -3.52
CA MET A 97 -9.92 3.79 -2.65
C MET A 97 -11.22 3.01 -2.58
N GLN A 98 -11.58 2.54 -1.39
CA GLN A 98 -12.80 1.77 -1.15
C GLN A 98 -13.81 2.59 -0.35
N LEU A 99 -15.08 2.46 -0.72
CA LEU A 99 -16.24 3.08 -0.07
C LEU A 99 -17.12 2.04 0.61
N LEU A 100 -17.52 2.32 1.84
CA LEU A 100 -18.59 1.62 2.53
C LEU A 100 -19.60 2.64 3.07
N LEU A 101 -20.88 2.45 2.71
CA LEU A 101 -21.99 3.29 3.16
C LEU A 101 -22.58 2.78 4.48
N PRO A 102 -23.28 3.64 5.25
CA PRO A 102 -23.92 3.23 6.49
C PRO A 102 -24.78 1.97 6.36
N GLY A 103 -24.59 1.02 7.28
CA GLY A 103 -25.32 -0.25 7.30
C GLY A 103 -24.84 -1.31 6.30
N GLU A 104 -23.91 -1.00 5.43
CA GLU A 104 -23.36 -1.97 4.48
C GLU A 104 -22.35 -2.92 5.14
N THR A 105 -22.24 -4.10 4.54
CA THR A 105 -21.23 -5.11 4.89
C THR A 105 -20.58 -5.65 3.63
N ALA A 106 -19.28 -5.87 3.68
CA ALA A 106 -18.57 -6.64 2.65
C ALA A 106 -18.38 -8.07 3.17
N PRO A 107 -18.74 -9.10 2.37
CA PRO A 107 -18.76 -10.49 2.83
C PRO A 107 -17.36 -10.99 3.19
N ALA A 108 -17.33 -11.99 4.08
CA ALA A 108 -16.11 -12.64 4.52
C ALA A 108 -15.37 -13.30 3.36
N HIS A 109 -14.08 -13.08 3.29
CA HIS A 109 -13.24 -13.65 2.25
C HIS A 109 -11.79 -13.79 2.75
N VAL A 110 -11.00 -14.51 1.98
CA VAL A 110 -9.55 -14.64 2.15
C VAL A 110 -8.88 -14.52 0.79
N HIS A 111 -7.73 -13.89 0.76
CA HIS A 111 -6.90 -13.78 -0.45
C HIS A 111 -5.42 -13.98 -0.15
N THR A 112 -4.64 -14.34 -1.17
CA THR A 112 -3.19 -14.56 -1.03
C THR A 112 -2.40 -13.28 -0.80
N PRO A 113 -2.66 -12.14 -1.49
CA PRO A 113 -1.98 -10.89 -1.19
C PRO A 113 -2.27 -10.41 0.24
N SER A 114 -1.32 -9.70 0.82
CA SER A 114 -1.57 -8.94 2.04
C SER A 114 -2.12 -7.56 1.69
N ALA A 115 -3.02 -7.05 2.54
CA ALA A 115 -3.55 -5.70 2.43
C ALA A 115 -3.28 -4.91 3.71
N VAL A 116 -3.08 -3.61 3.54
CA VAL A 116 -3.09 -2.62 4.63
C VAL A 116 -4.09 -1.54 4.26
N ARG A 117 -4.90 -1.14 5.22
CA ARG A 117 -5.87 -0.05 5.08
C ARG A 117 -5.38 1.18 5.82
N ILE A 118 -5.38 2.30 5.14
CA ILE A 118 -5.24 3.62 5.74
C ILE A 118 -6.62 4.27 5.68
N ILE A 119 -7.16 4.64 6.82
CA ILE A 119 -8.52 5.22 6.88
C ILE A 119 -8.44 6.68 6.47
N VAL A 120 -9.13 7.03 5.39
CA VAL A 120 -9.04 8.35 4.74
C VAL A 120 -10.15 9.30 5.20
N GLU A 121 -11.37 8.78 5.38
CA GLU A 121 -12.53 9.60 5.75
C GLU A 121 -13.54 8.76 6.53
N GLY A 122 -14.14 9.37 7.54
CA GLY A 122 -15.27 8.82 8.29
C GLY A 122 -14.88 7.93 9.47
N GLU A 123 -15.90 7.50 10.20
CA GLU A 123 -15.78 6.64 11.37
C GLU A 123 -16.98 5.68 11.49
N GLY A 124 -16.86 4.68 12.36
CA GLY A 124 -17.94 3.71 12.61
C GLY A 124 -17.93 2.49 11.69
N ALA A 125 -17.04 2.42 10.72
CA ALA A 125 -16.71 1.16 10.04
C ALA A 125 -15.73 0.33 10.88
N PHE A 126 -15.69 -0.96 10.58
CA PHE A 126 -14.77 -1.90 11.20
C PHE A 126 -14.33 -2.97 10.20
N THR A 127 -13.16 -3.53 10.46
CA THR A 127 -12.69 -4.78 9.84
C THR A 127 -12.60 -5.86 10.89
N VAL A 128 -13.06 -7.07 10.60
CA VAL A 128 -12.80 -8.25 11.43
C VAL A 128 -11.72 -9.07 10.75
N VAL A 129 -10.61 -9.33 11.44
CA VAL A 129 -9.51 -10.17 10.92
C VAL A 129 -9.23 -11.29 11.92
N ASP A 130 -9.27 -12.54 11.49
CA ASP A 130 -9.11 -13.73 12.34
C ASP A 130 -9.92 -13.63 13.67
N GLY A 131 -11.11 -13.01 13.59
CA GLY A 131 -12.03 -12.85 14.72
C GLY A 131 -11.73 -11.69 15.67
N GLU A 132 -10.80 -10.81 15.34
CA GLU A 132 -10.52 -9.56 16.03
C GLU A 132 -11.24 -8.42 15.34
N LYS A 133 -12.19 -7.75 16.04
CA LYS A 133 -12.93 -6.60 15.51
C LYS A 133 -12.09 -5.34 15.72
N LEU A 134 -11.64 -4.75 14.63
CA LEU A 134 -10.78 -3.58 14.57
C LEU A 134 -11.62 -2.37 14.13
N PRO A 135 -11.82 -1.36 14.98
CA PRO A 135 -12.46 -0.12 14.57
C PRO A 135 -11.59 0.60 13.53
N MET A 136 -12.23 1.39 12.68
CA MET A 136 -11.58 2.16 11.62
C MET A 136 -11.80 3.64 11.90
N CYS A 137 -10.75 4.33 12.35
CA CYS A 137 -10.73 5.78 12.60
C CYS A 137 -9.79 6.46 11.62
N GLU A 138 -10.08 7.71 11.23
CA GLU A 138 -9.28 8.46 10.25
C GLU A 138 -7.78 8.50 10.63
N GLY A 139 -6.92 8.12 9.71
CA GLY A 139 -5.48 8.00 9.87
C GLY A 139 -4.99 6.65 10.37
N ASP A 140 -5.85 5.80 10.93
CA ASP A 140 -5.46 4.46 11.40
C ASP A 140 -4.87 3.63 10.27
N LEU A 141 -3.90 2.79 10.62
CA LEU A 141 -3.35 1.75 9.75
C LEU A 141 -3.83 0.39 10.26
N VAL A 142 -4.58 -0.34 9.40
CA VAL A 142 -5.20 -1.63 9.74
C VAL A 142 -4.70 -2.70 8.79
N LEU A 143 -4.14 -3.78 9.34
CA LEU A 143 -3.59 -4.90 8.57
C LEU A 143 -4.68 -5.92 8.23
N THR A 144 -4.60 -6.45 7.03
CA THR A 144 -5.29 -7.67 6.59
C THR A 144 -4.28 -8.59 5.92
N PRO A 145 -3.54 -9.36 6.70
CA PRO A 145 -2.47 -10.19 6.18
C PRO A 145 -2.99 -11.27 5.23
N GLY A 146 -2.19 -11.61 4.22
CA GLY A 146 -2.53 -12.67 3.27
C GLY A 146 -2.79 -14.01 3.95
N GLY A 147 -3.85 -14.67 3.54
CA GLY A 147 -4.30 -15.95 4.11
C GLY A 147 -5.18 -15.85 5.34
N GLU A 148 -5.38 -14.64 5.91
CA GLU A 148 -6.28 -14.44 7.05
C GLU A 148 -7.70 -14.11 6.57
N TRP A 149 -8.71 -14.78 7.15
CA TRP A 149 -10.12 -14.49 6.90
C TRP A 149 -10.50 -13.13 7.47
N HIS A 150 -11.20 -12.33 6.66
CA HIS A 150 -11.65 -11.02 7.08
C HIS A 150 -12.97 -10.61 6.43
N ASP A 151 -13.69 -9.73 7.11
CA ASP A 151 -14.91 -9.07 6.65
C ASP A 151 -14.92 -7.59 7.06
N HIS A 152 -15.86 -6.82 6.52
CA HIS A 152 -16.04 -5.42 6.85
C HIS A 152 -17.51 -5.14 7.12
N GLY A 153 -17.75 -4.20 8.03
CA GLY A 153 -19.10 -3.69 8.29
C GLY A 153 -19.05 -2.22 8.69
N HIS A 154 -20.20 -1.58 8.63
CA HIS A 154 -20.36 -0.18 8.96
C HIS A 154 -21.56 0.04 9.88
N GLU A 155 -21.30 0.50 11.10
CA GLU A 155 -22.29 0.80 12.15
C GLU A 155 -22.48 2.31 12.36
N GLY A 156 -21.74 3.16 11.61
CA GLY A 156 -21.80 4.62 11.67
C GLY A 156 -22.92 5.22 10.82
N GLN A 157 -22.94 6.55 10.72
CA GLN A 157 -23.99 7.31 10.04
C GLN A 157 -23.52 7.95 8.73
N ASP A 158 -22.20 8.19 8.57
CA ASP A 158 -21.60 8.86 7.42
C ASP A 158 -20.78 7.87 6.60
N PRO A 159 -20.58 8.07 5.30
CA PRO A 159 -19.72 7.21 4.49
C PRO A 159 -18.32 7.07 5.06
N VAL A 160 -17.72 5.88 4.93
CA VAL A 160 -16.32 5.64 5.28
C VAL A 160 -15.54 5.29 4.04
N VAL A 161 -14.39 5.95 3.88
CA VAL A 161 -13.44 5.72 2.80
C VAL A 161 -12.10 5.31 3.38
N TRP A 162 -11.49 4.29 2.80
CA TRP A 162 -10.11 3.92 3.10
C TRP A 162 -9.30 3.65 1.84
N LEU A 163 -7.99 3.77 1.96
CA LEU A 163 -7.02 3.40 0.94
C LEU A 163 -6.47 2.01 1.27
N ASP A 164 -6.76 1.04 0.41
CA ASP A 164 -6.12 -0.28 0.45
C ASP A 164 -4.79 -0.24 -0.29
N ALA A 165 -3.72 -0.68 0.35
CA ALA A 165 -2.42 -0.95 -0.25
C ALA A 165 -2.14 -2.46 -0.21
N LEU A 166 -1.94 -3.09 -1.39
CA LEU A 166 -1.69 -4.53 -1.49
C LEU A 166 -0.42 -4.84 -2.28
N ASP A 167 0.22 -5.95 -1.92
CA ASP A 167 1.27 -6.59 -2.71
C ASP A 167 0.70 -7.46 -3.87
N LEU A 168 -0.56 -7.21 -4.26
CA LEU A 168 -1.27 -7.92 -5.31
C LEU A 168 -0.49 -8.07 -6.63
N PRO A 169 0.18 -7.01 -7.16
CA PRO A 169 0.94 -7.15 -8.40
C PRO A 169 2.04 -8.20 -8.34
N LEU A 170 2.67 -8.39 -7.19
CA LEU A 170 3.68 -9.43 -6.97
C LEU A 170 3.05 -10.83 -7.09
N PHE A 171 1.90 -11.06 -6.45
CA PHE A 171 1.19 -12.34 -6.53
C PHE A 171 0.63 -12.63 -7.93
N VAL A 172 0.17 -11.60 -8.64
CA VAL A 172 -0.25 -11.74 -10.05
C VAL A 172 0.93 -12.14 -10.92
N TYR A 173 2.09 -11.48 -10.77
CA TYR A 173 3.30 -11.82 -11.51
C TYR A 173 3.78 -13.25 -11.24
N LEU A 174 3.68 -13.70 -9.99
CA LEU A 174 4.04 -15.08 -9.59
C LEU A 174 2.94 -16.12 -9.89
N GLU A 175 1.85 -15.72 -10.54
CA GLU A 175 0.68 -16.57 -10.84
C GLU A 175 0.05 -17.25 -9.61
N GLY A 176 0.28 -16.66 -8.41
CA GLY A 176 -0.19 -17.17 -7.13
C GLY A 176 -1.38 -16.40 -6.54
N SER A 177 -1.94 -15.43 -7.29
CA SER A 177 -3.06 -14.62 -6.81
C SER A 177 -4.37 -15.38 -6.89
N TYR A 178 -5.06 -15.48 -5.76
CA TYR A 178 -6.45 -15.94 -5.71
C TYR A 178 -7.18 -15.35 -4.53
N ALA A 179 -8.50 -15.35 -4.59
CA ALA A 179 -9.40 -15.07 -3.48
C ALA A 179 -10.43 -16.20 -3.33
N ARG A 180 -10.97 -16.34 -2.13
CA ARG A 180 -12.04 -17.29 -1.84
C ARG A 180 -13.04 -16.60 -0.89
N GLU A 181 -14.30 -16.67 -1.27
CA GLU A 181 -15.43 -16.25 -0.42
C GLU A 181 -15.82 -17.33 0.56
N GLY A 182 -16.41 -16.94 1.69
CA GLY A 182 -16.87 -17.85 2.71
C GLY A 182 -18.04 -17.29 3.50
N ASP A 183 -18.88 -18.20 4.01
CA ASP A 183 -20.00 -17.87 4.88
C ASP A 183 -19.58 -17.62 6.34
N LEU A 184 -18.31 -17.80 6.64
CA LEU A 184 -17.77 -17.74 7.98
C LEU A 184 -17.45 -16.31 8.36
N GLN A 185 -18.43 -15.63 8.91
CA GLN A 185 -18.17 -14.59 9.89
C GLN A 185 -17.57 -15.28 11.13
N ALA A 186 -16.30 -15.61 11.11
CA ALA A 186 -15.62 -16.17 12.27
C ALA A 186 -15.39 -15.04 13.31
N ARG A 187 -16.49 -14.49 13.81
CA ARG A 187 -16.50 -13.53 14.92
C ARG A 187 -16.08 -14.27 16.19
N ARG A 188 -14.81 -14.49 16.34
CA ARG A 188 -14.26 -14.62 17.68
C ARG A 188 -14.30 -13.20 18.23
N ASN A 189 -14.97 -13.00 19.36
CA ASN A 189 -15.03 -11.72 20.07
C ASN A 189 -13.67 -11.45 20.74
N ARG A 190 -12.61 -11.33 19.96
CA ARG A 190 -11.33 -10.87 20.47
C ARG A 190 -11.32 -9.33 20.45
N PRO A 191 -10.90 -8.71 21.55
CA PRO A 191 -10.69 -7.27 21.55
C PRO A 191 -9.52 -6.90 20.64
N ASP A 192 -9.52 -5.66 20.17
CA ASP A 192 -8.39 -5.05 19.47
C ASP A 192 -7.13 -5.14 20.32
N ALA A 193 -6.12 -5.85 19.84
CA ALA A 193 -4.87 -6.06 20.56
C ALA A 193 -4.11 -4.75 20.82
N SER A 194 -4.28 -3.74 19.97
CA SER A 194 -3.70 -2.41 20.17
C SER A 194 -4.23 -1.72 21.41
N GLU A 195 -5.46 -2.05 21.84
CA GLU A 195 -6.10 -1.43 23.00
C GLU A 195 -5.88 -2.20 24.31
N VAL A 196 -5.52 -3.48 24.25
CA VAL A 196 -5.41 -4.32 25.47
C VAL A 196 -4.05 -4.97 25.66
N GLU A 197 -3.40 -5.43 24.58
CA GLU A 197 -2.14 -6.17 24.67
C GLU A 197 -0.91 -5.30 24.39
N TYR A 198 -1.05 -4.33 23.46
CA TYR A 198 0.04 -3.45 22.97
C TYR A 198 -0.30 -1.98 23.15
N LEU A 199 -0.94 -1.64 24.25
CA LEU A 199 -1.36 -0.26 24.57
C LEU A 199 -0.17 0.69 24.73
N SER A 200 0.96 0.21 25.22
CA SER A 200 2.14 1.02 25.54
C SER A 200 3.39 0.49 24.87
N ALA A 201 4.17 1.39 24.30
CA ALA A 201 5.47 1.06 23.72
C ALA A 201 6.40 0.40 24.76
N GLY A 202 7.15 -0.60 24.33
CA GLY A 202 8.10 -1.32 25.18
C GLY A 202 7.49 -2.34 26.14
N LEU A 203 6.16 -2.53 26.11
CA LEU A 203 5.45 -3.56 26.86
C LEU A 203 4.77 -4.53 25.90
N ALA A 204 4.94 -5.83 26.15
CA ALA A 204 4.29 -6.90 25.43
C ALA A 204 3.79 -7.97 26.41
N PRO A 205 2.78 -8.78 26.05
CA PRO A 205 2.32 -9.88 26.87
C PRO A 205 3.46 -10.84 27.24
N SER A 206 3.43 -11.37 28.47
CA SER A 206 4.45 -12.32 28.93
C SER A 206 4.49 -13.57 28.05
N ARG A 207 5.67 -13.97 27.60
CA ARG A 207 5.89 -15.16 26.78
C ARG A 207 5.33 -16.45 27.39
N GLN A 208 5.16 -16.53 28.73
CA GLN A 208 4.57 -17.67 29.42
C GLN A 208 3.04 -17.74 29.30
N ALA A 209 2.38 -16.58 29.14
CA ALA A 209 0.93 -16.47 29.06
C ALA A 209 0.42 -16.27 27.61
N HIS A 210 1.33 -15.97 26.69
CA HIS A 210 1.02 -15.54 25.34
C HIS A 210 1.34 -16.65 24.34
N ARG A 211 0.39 -16.94 23.43
CA ARG A 211 0.68 -17.71 22.22
C ARG A 211 1.23 -16.75 21.18
N ALA A 212 2.46 -16.98 20.74
CA ALA A 212 3.05 -16.24 19.64
C ALA A 212 2.09 -16.24 18.43
N ARG A 213 1.71 -15.05 17.97
CA ARG A 213 0.91 -14.84 16.76
C ARG A 213 1.85 -14.29 15.68
N ARG A 214 1.62 -14.69 14.44
CA ARG A 214 2.37 -14.15 13.32
C ARG A 214 2.12 -12.64 13.16
N TYR A 215 0.89 -12.21 13.43
CA TYR A 215 0.44 -10.83 13.40
C TYR A 215 -0.20 -10.51 14.76
N PRO A 216 0.61 -10.09 15.75
CA PRO A 216 0.13 -9.93 17.12
C PRO A 216 -0.71 -8.67 17.31
N MET A 217 -0.48 -7.63 16.52
CA MET A 217 -1.23 -6.38 16.51
C MET A 217 -1.59 -6.05 15.06
N MET A 218 -2.87 -5.84 14.78
CA MET A 218 -3.39 -5.62 13.42
C MET A 218 -3.88 -4.19 13.19
N ARG A 219 -4.02 -3.39 14.24
CA ARG A 219 -4.37 -1.97 14.14
C ARG A 219 -3.28 -1.13 14.79
N TYR A 220 -2.92 -0.05 14.12
CA TYR A 220 -1.99 0.98 14.60
C TYR A 220 -2.75 2.31 14.65
N PRO A 221 -3.23 2.74 15.85
CA PRO A 221 -4.02 3.93 16.02
C PRO A 221 -3.24 5.20 15.64
N TRP A 222 -3.88 6.06 14.83
CA TRP A 222 -3.24 7.28 14.34
C TRP A 222 -2.93 8.28 15.44
N ASP A 223 -3.79 8.40 16.44
CA ASP A 223 -3.57 9.31 17.56
C ASP A 223 -2.24 9.06 18.27
N ARG A 224 -1.83 7.79 18.39
CA ARG A 224 -0.54 7.40 18.99
C ARG A 224 0.62 7.69 18.05
N THR A 225 0.46 7.42 16.79
CA THR A 225 1.45 7.72 15.74
C THR A 225 1.69 9.22 15.65
N GLU A 226 0.62 10.02 15.56
CA GLU A 226 0.71 11.48 15.51
C GLU A 226 1.35 12.06 16.78
N ALA A 227 0.95 11.60 17.97
CA ALA A 227 1.52 12.04 19.23
C ALA A 227 3.03 11.76 19.30
N ALA A 228 3.47 10.60 18.83
CA ALA A 228 4.89 10.25 18.80
C ALA A 228 5.68 11.10 17.80
N LEU A 229 5.15 11.31 16.58
CA LEU A 229 5.78 12.19 15.58
C LEU A 229 5.90 13.63 16.08
N ARG A 230 4.86 14.18 16.72
CA ARG A 230 4.89 15.53 17.33
C ARG A 230 5.94 15.63 18.43
N ALA A 231 6.00 14.64 19.31
CA ALA A 231 7.01 14.61 20.36
C ALA A 231 8.44 14.58 19.80
N MET A 232 8.67 13.85 18.70
CA MET A 232 9.96 13.85 18.00
C MET A 232 10.26 15.21 17.36
N ALA A 233 9.26 15.87 16.75
CA ALA A 233 9.43 17.21 16.19
C ALA A 233 9.78 18.25 17.27
N ASP A 234 9.11 18.19 18.41
CA ASP A 234 9.28 19.15 19.51
C ASP A 234 10.63 18.99 20.25
N HIS A 235 11.18 17.78 20.32
CA HIS A 235 12.37 17.44 21.12
C HIS A 235 13.56 16.95 20.29
N GLY A 236 13.39 16.85 18.96
CA GLY A 236 14.41 16.34 18.05
C GLY A 236 15.52 17.35 17.76
N ASP A 237 16.50 16.88 17.03
CA ASP A 237 17.69 17.62 16.58
C ASP A 237 17.47 18.37 15.24
N GLY A 238 16.22 18.51 14.79
CA GLY A 238 15.86 19.11 13.51
C GLY A 238 15.82 18.13 12.34
N ALA A 239 16.03 16.83 12.59
CA ALA A 239 15.77 15.80 11.59
C ALA A 239 14.26 15.65 11.36
N VAL A 240 13.89 15.12 10.18
CA VAL A 240 12.49 14.80 9.89
C VAL A 240 12.04 13.64 10.78
N PRO A 241 11.00 13.82 11.61
CA PRO A 241 10.43 12.73 12.37
C PRO A 241 9.89 11.63 11.47
N GLU A 242 10.41 10.41 11.61
CA GLU A 242 9.98 9.21 10.90
C GLU A 242 9.79 8.06 11.89
N LEU A 243 8.70 7.31 11.74
CA LEU A 243 8.37 6.15 12.57
C LEU A 243 7.96 4.99 11.67
N ASP A 244 8.68 3.88 11.76
CA ASP A 244 8.27 2.66 11.09
C ASP A 244 7.19 1.93 11.91
N TYR A 245 6.15 1.47 11.21
CA TYR A 245 5.18 0.54 11.77
C TYR A 245 5.81 -0.84 11.86
N VAL A 246 5.95 -1.36 13.05
CA VAL A 246 6.66 -2.62 13.30
C VAL A 246 5.77 -3.65 14.00
N ASN A 247 6.05 -4.92 13.75
CA ASN A 247 5.52 -6.00 14.56
C ASN A 247 6.11 -5.89 15.98
N PRO A 248 5.29 -5.69 17.02
CA PRO A 248 5.77 -5.37 18.36
C PRO A 248 6.53 -6.52 19.05
N GLU A 249 6.43 -7.76 18.55
CA GLU A 249 7.15 -8.90 19.11
C GLU A 249 8.53 -9.10 18.48
N THR A 250 8.72 -8.65 17.24
CA THR A 250 9.96 -8.91 16.47
C THR A 250 10.74 -7.66 16.13
N GLY A 251 10.08 -6.48 16.09
CA GLY A 251 10.66 -5.24 15.58
C GLY A 251 10.88 -5.23 14.06
N ALA A 252 10.41 -6.26 13.33
CA ALA A 252 10.44 -6.29 11.87
C ALA A 252 9.24 -5.54 11.29
N ASP A 253 9.25 -5.33 9.96
CA ASP A 253 8.11 -4.77 9.24
C ASP A 253 6.81 -5.52 9.57
N VAL A 254 5.69 -4.80 9.51
CA VAL A 254 4.36 -5.35 9.82
C VAL A 254 3.93 -6.46 8.85
N LEU A 255 4.41 -6.42 7.61
CA LEU A 255 4.18 -7.43 6.58
C LEU A 255 5.50 -7.83 5.90
N PRO A 256 5.62 -9.06 5.39
CA PRO A 256 6.87 -9.55 4.84
C PRO A 256 7.27 -8.92 3.50
N THR A 257 6.35 -8.28 2.78
CA THR A 257 6.52 -7.74 1.42
C THR A 257 6.33 -6.24 1.33
N MET A 258 5.81 -5.61 2.39
CA MET A 258 5.52 -4.18 2.45
C MET A 258 5.89 -3.63 3.82
N GLY A 259 6.71 -2.56 3.85
CA GLY A 259 6.98 -1.73 5.03
C GLY A 259 6.14 -0.46 4.98
N PHE A 260 5.81 0.08 6.14
CA PHE A 260 5.05 1.32 6.30
C PHE A 260 5.76 2.25 7.27
N THR A 261 5.88 3.51 6.88
CA THR A 261 6.54 4.56 7.66
C THR A 261 5.60 5.76 7.74
N ALA A 262 5.41 6.29 8.93
CA ALA A 262 4.79 7.59 9.12
C ALA A 262 5.88 8.67 9.22
N MET A 263 5.73 9.75 8.45
CA MET A 263 6.68 10.86 8.40
C MET A 263 5.97 12.18 8.67
N MET A 264 6.60 13.07 9.42
CA MET A 264 6.12 14.41 9.68
C MET A 264 7.10 15.45 9.14
N LEU A 265 6.69 16.17 8.10
CA LEU A 265 7.43 17.33 7.59
C LEU A 265 6.95 18.57 8.34
N VAL A 266 7.87 19.27 8.98
CA VAL A 266 7.59 20.58 9.57
C VAL A 266 7.63 21.64 8.47
N ALA A 267 6.74 22.64 8.54
CA ALA A 267 6.66 23.69 7.54
C ALA A 267 8.03 24.33 7.23
N GLY A 268 8.34 24.43 5.95
CA GLY A 268 9.62 24.92 5.45
C GLY A 268 10.78 23.91 5.48
N MET A 269 10.56 22.68 5.99
CA MET A 269 11.57 21.62 5.90
C MET A 269 11.58 21.00 4.52
N THR A 270 12.80 20.69 4.06
CA THR A 270 13.02 19.88 2.85
C THR A 270 13.80 18.63 3.24
N THR A 271 13.36 17.47 2.75
CA THR A 271 14.10 16.22 2.90
C THR A 271 14.32 15.53 1.57
N THR A 272 15.45 14.86 1.45
CA THR A 272 15.86 14.11 0.24
C THR A 272 16.20 12.69 0.67
N PRO A 273 15.23 11.79 0.76
CA PRO A 273 15.49 10.42 1.17
C PRO A 273 16.41 9.69 0.18
N PRO A 274 17.17 8.69 0.63
CA PRO A 274 18.01 7.90 -0.25
C PRO A 274 17.16 7.15 -1.29
N ARG A 275 17.71 6.91 -2.47
CA ARG A 275 17.08 6.06 -3.49
C ARG A 275 16.85 4.65 -2.94
N ARG A 276 15.67 4.12 -3.19
CA ARG A 276 15.29 2.78 -2.73
C ARG A 276 15.11 1.83 -3.93
N SER A 277 15.43 0.56 -3.72
CA SER A 277 15.22 -0.50 -4.72
C SER A 277 13.76 -1.00 -4.79
N CYS A 278 12.84 -0.38 -4.08
CA CYS A 278 11.39 -0.64 -4.12
C CYS A 278 10.64 0.55 -4.68
N SER A 279 9.44 0.32 -5.20
CA SER A 279 8.46 1.39 -5.45
C SER A 279 7.98 1.97 -4.12
N SER A 280 7.54 3.22 -4.15
CA SER A 280 6.97 3.88 -2.99
C SER A 280 5.60 4.47 -3.32
N ALA A 281 4.71 4.49 -2.34
CA ALA A 281 3.44 5.19 -2.38
C ALA A 281 3.33 6.05 -1.12
N PHE A 282 2.72 7.21 -1.26
CA PHE A 282 2.58 8.19 -0.20
C PHE A 282 1.12 8.59 -0.09
N HIS A 283 0.60 8.60 1.12
CA HIS A 283 -0.72 9.13 1.45
C HIS A 283 -0.57 10.28 2.43
N VAL A 284 -1.16 11.43 2.10
CA VAL A 284 -1.09 12.63 2.92
C VAL A 284 -2.24 12.62 3.92
N VAL A 285 -1.97 12.31 5.18
CA VAL A 285 -3.01 12.35 6.21
C VAL A 285 -3.45 13.79 6.49
N ARG A 286 -2.49 14.72 6.63
CA ARG A 286 -2.72 16.15 6.89
C ARG A 286 -1.62 17.00 6.27
N GLY A 287 -1.89 18.29 6.09
CA GLY A 287 -0.93 19.28 5.63
C GLY A 287 -0.89 19.42 4.11
N ARG A 288 -0.05 20.33 3.65
CA ARG A 288 0.17 20.65 2.24
C ARG A 288 1.65 20.78 1.95
N GLY A 289 2.02 20.51 0.71
CA GLY A 289 3.39 20.62 0.28
C GLY A 289 3.60 20.12 -1.15
N ARG A 290 4.86 19.83 -1.47
CA ARG A 290 5.24 19.31 -2.78
C ARG A 290 6.30 18.22 -2.68
N THR A 291 6.29 17.34 -3.66
CA THR A 291 7.32 16.32 -3.83
C THR A 291 7.85 16.38 -5.25
N THR A 292 9.16 16.50 -5.40
CA THR A 292 9.83 16.35 -6.69
C THR A 292 10.27 14.90 -6.86
N ILE A 293 9.81 14.24 -7.93
CA ILE A 293 10.09 12.85 -8.28
C ILE A 293 10.80 12.84 -9.64
N ASP A 294 12.08 12.53 -9.67
CA ASP A 294 12.91 12.56 -10.90
C ASP A 294 12.76 13.86 -11.72
N GLY A 295 12.66 15.00 -11.03
CA GLY A 295 12.51 16.33 -11.63
C GLY A 295 11.07 16.73 -11.96
N GLN A 296 10.07 15.89 -11.74
CA GLN A 296 8.65 16.23 -11.84
C GLN A 296 8.11 16.60 -10.47
N THR A 297 7.47 17.76 -10.35
CA THR A 297 6.89 18.23 -9.08
C THR A 297 5.42 17.86 -9.00
N VAL A 298 5.04 17.27 -7.88
CA VAL A 298 3.67 16.96 -7.46
C VAL A 298 3.35 17.85 -6.26
N GLU A 299 2.35 18.70 -6.37
CA GLU A 299 1.77 19.45 -5.25
C GLU A 299 0.66 18.62 -4.62
N TRP A 300 0.70 18.45 -3.30
CA TRP A 300 -0.25 17.60 -2.59
C TRP A 300 -0.90 18.34 -1.42
N GLY A 301 -2.14 17.97 -1.16
CA GLY A 301 -2.96 18.42 -0.03
C GLY A 301 -3.43 17.25 0.84
N PRO A 302 -4.24 17.53 1.87
CA PRO A 302 -4.78 16.49 2.75
C PRO A 302 -5.53 15.41 1.97
N LYS A 303 -5.31 14.14 2.34
CA LYS A 303 -5.93 12.95 1.75
C LYS A 303 -5.49 12.61 0.33
N ASP A 304 -4.60 13.40 -0.28
CA ASP A 304 -4.01 13.07 -1.57
C ASP A 304 -3.11 11.85 -1.49
N THR A 305 -3.00 11.15 -2.60
CA THR A 305 -2.12 9.99 -2.75
C THR A 305 -1.24 10.16 -3.97
N PHE A 306 0.04 9.83 -3.86
CA PHE A 306 0.96 9.82 -4.99
C PHE A 306 1.93 8.65 -4.91
N SER A 307 2.57 8.31 -6.03
CA SER A 307 3.49 7.18 -6.11
C SER A 307 4.77 7.52 -6.85
N ALA A 308 5.83 6.81 -6.52
CA ALA A 308 7.13 6.92 -7.17
C ALA A 308 7.65 5.54 -7.60
N PRO A 309 8.29 5.45 -8.78
CA PRO A 309 8.91 4.22 -9.26
C PRO A 309 10.14 3.84 -8.41
N VAL A 310 10.63 2.61 -8.62
CA VAL A 310 11.90 2.15 -8.04
C VAL A 310 13.04 3.09 -8.47
N PHE A 311 14.02 3.30 -7.59
CA PHE A 311 15.19 4.12 -7.81
C PHE A 311 14.94 5.61 -8.10
N ALA A 312 13.71 6.09 -7.96
CA ALA A 312 13.40 7.51 -8.11
C ALA A 312 14.22 8.37 -7.13
N THR A 313 14.60 9.53 -7.58
CA THR A 313 15.13 10.59 -6.73
C THR A 313 13.94 11.38 -6.17
N LEU A 314 13.87 11.51 -4.86
CA LEU A 314 12.80 12.19 -4.17
C LEU A 314 13.30 13.42 -3.43
N SER A 315 12.49 14.46 -3.40
CA SER A 315 12.64 15.61 -2.50
C SER A 315 11.27 16.04 -2.04
N HIS A 316 11.05 16.05 -0.73
CA HIS A 316 9.77 16.46 -0.13
C HIS A 316 9.96 17.81 0.56
N GLU A 317 8.94 18.67 0.45
CA GLU A 317 8.88 19.97 1.11
C GLU A 317 7.46 20.23 1.59
N ALA A 318 7.30 20.61 2.85
CA ALA A 318 6.00 21.00 3.42
C ALA A 318 5.83 22.52 3.42
N ASP A 319 4.63 22.95 3.07
CA ASP A 319 4.22 24.36 3.16
C ASP A 319 3.60 24.66 4.53
N GLU A 320 2.89 23.65 5.10
CA GLU A 320 2.26 23.69 6.43
C GLU A 320 2.21 22.30 7.09
#